data_a926c6f1bc0b08e6005146e3ae29e7a3
#
_entry.id   a926c6f1bc0b08e6005146e3ae29e7a3
#
_cell.length_a   1.000
_cell.length_b   1.000
_cell.length_c   1.000
_cell.angle_alpha   90.00
_cell.angle_beta   90.00
_cell.angle_gamma   90.00
#
_symmetry.space_group_name_H-M   'P 1'
#
loop_
_entity.id
_entity.type
_entity.pdbx_description
1 polymer ?
#
loop_
_entity_poly.entity_id
_entity_poly.type
_entity_poly.pdbx_seq_one_letter_code
_entity_poly.pdbx_strand_id
1 'polypeptide(L)'
;MFKHSLVVLRVALCGALALSGLTAKGAGLTPLEQRWIAGMTPVLQHARTSGMPVDIVVQPQDAPDAAPLALGFKDGRCKFVLSLRGNPEGEATTQRLPAGLEDSALELMAAHELGHCRRYLEGAWFHLPAGFSATPVPEGLSPDLQRAYLSMKSVRREEGYGDLVALGWTAQRHPDQYAALHAWLMQERSRDLLPGSHHDTLTWIKLVRDPKALGSAPSMFDAALPVWQSGLNIDEE
;
A
#
# COMPACT_ATOMS: atom_id res chain seq x y z
N MET A 1 25.19 -19.22 8.67
CA MET A 1 24.03 -20.14 8.63
C MET A 1 22.79 -19.26 8.56
N PHE A 2 22.41 -18.83 7.37
CA PHE A 2 21.25 -17.95 7.16
C PHE A 2 20.02 -18.84 6.91
N LYS A 3 19.02 -18.73 7.78
CA LYS A 3 17.73 -19.38 7.59
C LYS A 3 16.90 -18.51 6.63
N HIS A 4 16.74 -18.99 5.40
CA HIS A 4 15.82 -18.38 4.44
C HIS A 4 14.38 -18.75 4.80
N SER A 5 13.58 -17.77 5.20
CA SER A 5 12.13 -17.93 5.27
C SER A 5 11.56 -17.68 3.88
N LEU A 6 11.18 -18.76 3.21
CA LEU A 6 10.42 -18.71 1.96
C LEU A 6 8.97 -18.33 2.32
N VAL A 7 8.53 -17.16 1.91
CA VAL A 7 7.11 -16.79 1.96
C VAL A 7 6.42 -17.51 0.81
N VAL A 8 5.83 -18.64 1.09
CA VAL A 8 4.98 -19.38 0.17
C VAL A 8 3.55 -18.87 0.31
N LEU A 9 3.07 -18.18 -0.71
CA LEU A 9 1.66 -17.80 -0.85
C LEU A 9 0.81 -19.08 -0.94
N ARG A 10 0.25 -19.53 0.18
CA ARG A 10 -0.67 -20.67 0.21
C ARG A 10 -2.08 -20.18 -0.09
N VAL A 11 -2.56 -20.53 -1.28
CA VAL A 11 -3.99 -20.52 -1.61
C VAL A 11 -4.64 -21.62 -0.76
N ALA A 12 -5.44 -21.23 0.23
CA ALA A 12 -6.19 -22.17 1.05
C ALA A 12 -7.44 -22.63 0.29
N LEU A 13 -7.47 -23.92 -0.02
CA LEU A 13 -8.64 -24.63 -0.54
C LEU A 13 -9.62 -24.83 0.63
N CYS A 14 -10.80 -24.19 0.59
CA CYS A 14 -11.86 -24.39 1.59
C CYS A 14 -12.52 -25.76 1.40
N GLY A 15 -12.23 -26.68 2.32
CA GLY A 15 -13.06 -27.84 2.57
C GLY A 15 -14.28 -27.46 3.43
N ALA A 16 -15.46 -27.87 3.01
CA ALA A 16 -16.71 -27.70 3.75
C ALA A 16 -16.68 -28.52 5.04
N LEU A 17 -16.88 -27.88 6.18
CA LEU A 17 -17.15 -28.52 7.46
C LEU A 17 -18.42 -27.91 8.08
N ALA A 18 -19.22 -28.85 8.60
CA ALA A 18 -20.58 -28.70 9.07
C ALA A 18 -20.78 -27.62 10.15
N LEU A 19 -21.94 -26.94 10.06
CA LEU A 19 -22.47 -26.01 11.04
C LEU A 19 -22.68 -26.71 12.41
N SER A 20 -21.86 -26.31 13.37
CA SER A 20 -22.22 -26.34 14.78
C SER A 20 -22.30 -24.91 15.24
N GLY A 21 -23.50 -24.44 15.57
CA GLY A 21 -23.78 -23.06 15.93
C GLY A 21 -23.07 -22.63 17.22
N LEU A 22 -21.90 -22.05 17.06
CA LEU A 22 -21.28 -21.17 18.02
C LEU A 22 -21.40 -19.76 17.44
N THR A 23 -22.36 -18.98 17.91
CA THR A 23 -22.39 -17.54 17.74
C THR A 23 -21.15 -16.98 18.43
N ALA A 24 -20.04 -16.89 17.71
CA ALA A 24 -18.93 -16.07 18.10
C ALA A 24 -19.48 -14.63 18.13
N LYS A 25 -19.74 -14.10 19.34
CA LYS A 25 -19.86 -12.66 19.54
C LYS A 25 -18.56 -12.07 19.01
N GLY A 26 -18.58 -11.49 17.83
CA GLY A 26 -17.43 -10.80 17.26
C GLY A 26 -16.94 -9.82 18.31
N ALA A 27 -15.68 -9.94 18.75
CA ALA A 27 -15.11 -8.96 19.66
C ALA A 27 -15.24 -7.59 19.01
N GLY A 28 -15.83 -6.63 19.74
CA GLY A 28 -15.98 -5.26 19.25
C GLY A 28 -14.62 -4.67 18.85
N LEU A 29 -14.65 -3.61 18.04
CA LEU A 29 -13.45 -2.90 17.65
C LEU A 29 -12.71 -2.34 18.88
N THR A 30 -11.40 -2.48 18.90
CA THR A 30 -10.56 -1.82 19.92
C THR A 30 -10.51 -0.31 19.67
N PRO A 31 -10.14 0.51 20.67
CA PRO A 31 -9.98 1.96 20.47
C PRO A 31 -8.99 2.30 19.35
N LEU A 32 -7.92 1.52 19.20
CA LEU A 32 -6.94 1.70 18.13
C LEU A 32 -7.56 1.42 16.75
N GLU A 33 -8.28 0.31 16.59
CA GLU A 33 -9.00 -0.03 15.36
C GLU A 33 -10.04 1.06 15.00
N GLN A 34 -10.78 1.55 15.98
CA GLN A 34 -11.75 2.63 15.78
C GLN A 34 -11.07 3.92 15.29
N ARG A 35 -9.94 4.30 15.90
CA ARG A 35 -9.16 5.48 15.52
C ARG A 35 -8.67 5.38 14.08
N TRP A 36 -8.09 4.23 13.69
CA TRP A 36 -7.59 4.03 12.33
C TRP A 36 -8.72 4.07 11.30
N ILE A 37 -9.84 3.39 11.57
CA ILE A 37 -11.02 3.42 10.69
C ILE A 37 -11.57 4.85 10.56
N ALA A 38 -11.63 5.62 11.64
CA ALA A 38 -12.08 7.00 11.62
C ALA A 38 -11.17 7.87 10.73
N GLY A 39 -9.85 7.77 10.91
CA GLY A 39 -8.88 8.52 10.09
C GLY A 39 -8.91 8.12 8.61
N MET A 40 -9.16 6.85 8.27
CA MET A 40 -9.27 6.39 6.88
C MET A 40 -10.62 6.74 6.22
N THR A 41 -11.64 7.11 7.02
CA THR A 41 -13.02 7.30 6.54
C THR A 41 -13.15 8.25 5.35
N PRO A 42 -12.47 9.41 5.27
CA PRO A 42 -12.58 10.31 4.11
C PRO A 42 -12.19 9.63 2.79
N VAL A 43 -11.12 8.85 2.78
CA VAL A 43 -10.64 8.09 1.61
C VAL A 43 -11.63 6.99 1.23
N LEU A 44 -12.14 6.25 2.20
CA LEU A 44 -13.12 5.19 1.96
C LEU A 44 -14.45 5.74 1.42
N GLN A 45 -14.86 6.92 1.89
CA GLN A 45 -16.03 7.63 1.35
C GLN A 45 -15.79 8.06 -0.09
N HIS A 46 -14.62 8.64 -0.38
CA HIS A 46 -14.23 9.00 -1.75
C HIS A 46 -14.25 7.78 -2.68
N ALA A 47 -13.68 6.65 -2.26
CA ALA A 47 -13.69 5.41 -3.03
C ALA A 47 -15.12 4.98 -3.38
N ARG A 48 -16.04 4.97 -2.39
CA ARG A 48 -17.42 4.57 -2.58
C ARG A 48 -18.19 5.52 -3.51
N THR A 49 -18.02 6.84 -3.35
CA THR A 49 -18.67 7.84 -4.20
C THR A 49 -18.13 7.82 -5.63
N SER A 50 -16.88 7.36 -5.81
CA SER A 50 -16.28 7.12 -7.13
C SER A 50 -16.61 5.74 -7.71
N GLY A 51 -17.50 4.97 -7.08
CA GLY A 51 -17.95 3.66 -7.57
C GLY A 51 -16.94 2.53 -7.38
N MET A 52 -15.87 2.73 -6.59
CA MET A 52 -14.90 1.68 -6.29
C MET A 52 -15.46 0.72 -5.23
N PRO A 53 -15.46 -0.60 -5.49
CA PRO A 53 -16.02 -1.58 -4.56
C PRO A 53 -15.01 -1.87 -3.42
N VAL A 54 -15.14 -1.14 -2.31
CA VAL A 54 -14.24 -1.26 -1.15
C VAL A 54 -14.97 -1.80 0.08
N ASP A 55 -14.33 -2.70 0.80
CA ASP A 55 -14.74 -3.24 2.09
C ASP A 55 -13.62 -3.02 3.12
N ILE A 56 -13.97 -2.97 4.41
CA ILE A 56 -13.03 -2.99 5.51
C ILE A 56 -13.08 -4.37 6.14
N VAL A 57 -11.93 -4.97 6.34
CA VAL A 57 -11.74 -6.23 7.06
C VAL A 57 -10.87 -5.97 8.27
N VAL A 58 -11.38 -6.23 9.45
CA VAL A 58 -10.62 -6.14 10.70
C VAL A 58 -10.35 -7.56 11.16
N GLN A 59 -9.08 -7.90 11.29
CA GLN A 59 -8.65 -9.23 11.71
C GLN A 59 -7.50 -9.15 12.72
N PRO A 60 -7.32 -10.16 13.58
CA PRO A 60 -6.11 -10.29 14.37
C PRO A 60 -4.89 -10.45 13.46
N GLN A 61 -3.71 -10.08 13.95
CA GLN A 61 -2.47 -10.41 13.28
C GLN A 61 -2.30 -11.94 13.25
N ASP A 62 -2.04 -12.48 12.06
CA ASP A 62 -1.83 -13.91 11.82
C ASP A 62 -0.37 -14.26 11.47
N ALA A 63 0.46 -13.24 11.22
CA ALA A 63 1.88 -13.38 10.93
C ALA A 63 2.70 -12.30 11.67
N PRO A 64 3.91 -12.62 12.16
CA PRO A 64 4.75 -11.68 12.91
C PRO A 64 5.07 -10.37 12.18
N ASP A 65 5.13 -10.43 10.84
CA ASP A 65 5.50 -9.31 9.98
C ASP A 65 4.29 -8.75 9.20
N ALA A 66 3.06 -9.02 9.67
CA ALA A 66 1.86 -8.52 9.01
C ALA A 66 1.82 -6.99 9.06
N ALA A 67 1.64 -6.35 7.92
CA ALA A 67 1.42 -4.91 7.85
C ALA A 67 0.16 -4.53 8.64
N PRO A 68 0.16 -3.40 9.38
CA PRO A 68 -1.01 -2.96 10.14
C PRO A 68 -2.20 -2.61 9.25
N LEU A 69 -1.93 -2.14 8.03
CA LEU A 69 -2.89 -1.89 6.95
C LEU A 69 -2.34 -2.52 5.68
N ALA A 70 -3.18 -3.19 4.93
CA ALA A 70 -2.84 -3.78 3.64
C ALA A 70 -4.06 -3.88 2.74
N LEU A 71 -3.84 -3.97 1.42
CA LEU A 71 -4.91 -4.25 0.47
C LEU A 71 -4.96 -5.73 0.11
N GLY A 72 -6.14 -6.33 0.25
CA GLY A 72 -6.51 -7.57 -0.40
C GLY A 72 -7.45 -7.31 -1.59
N PHE A 73 -7.43 -8.19 -2.59
CA PHE A 73 -8.39 -8.14 -3.70
C PHE A 73 -9.02 -9.50 -3.87
N LYS A 74 -10.35 -9.54 -3.77
CA LYS A 74 -11.11 -10.81 -3.89
C LYS A 74 -12.51 -10.54 -4.45
N ASP A 75 -12.94 -11.37 -5.37
CA ASP A 75 -14.27 -11.33 -5.98
C ASP A 75 -14.61 -9.95 -6.58
N GLY A 76 -13.63 -9.32 -7.26
CA GLY A 76 -13.76 -7.99 -7.86
C GLY A 76 -13.86 -6.83 -6.85
N ARG A 77 -13.52 -7.05 -5.58
CA ARG A 77 -13.63 -6.07 -4.51
C ARG A 77 -12.32 -5.88 -3.77
N CYS A 78 -12.00 -4.66 -3.46
CA CYS A 78 -10.86 -4.29 -2.63
C CYS A 78 -11.18 -4.46 -1.14
N LYS A 79 -10.28 -5.07 -0.40
CA LYS A 79 -10.39 -5.30 1.04
C LYS A 79 -9.29 -4.50 1.74
N PHE A 80 -9.66 -3.45 2.44
CA PHE A 80 -8.76 -2.76 3.36
C PHE A 80 -8.64 -3.61 4.62
N VAL A 81 -7.52 -4.31 4.76
CA VAL A 81 -7.29 -5.26 5.84
C VAL A 81 -6.56 -4.57 6.97
N LEU A 82 -7.22 -4.43 8.09
CA LEU A 82 -6.68 -3.89 9.34
C LEU A 82 -6.26 -5.04 10.26
N SER A 83 -4.96 -5.15 10.51
CA SER A 83 -4.35 -6.17 11.37
C SER A 83 -3.64 -5.49 12.55
N LEU A 84 -4.40 -4.81 13.42
CA LEU A 84 -3.86 -4.03 14.54
C LEU A 84 -3.84 -4.82 15.84
N ARG A 85 -4.79 -5.74 16.04
CA ARG A 85 -4.95 -6.47 17.31
C ARG A 85 -3.82 -7.46 17.50
N GLY A 86 -3.00 -7.23 18.52
CA GLY A 86 -1.82 -8.05 18.81
C GLY A 86 -0.65 -7.79 17.84
N ASN A 87 -0.72 -6.70 17.06
CA ASN A 87 0.31 -6.31 16.11
C ASN A 87 1.17 -5.18 16.69
N PRO A 88 2.43 -5.46 17.13
CA PRO A 88 3.30 -4.44 17.67
C PRO A 88 3.66 -3.37 16.63
N GLU A 89 3.69 -3.69 15.33
CA GLU A 89 3.93 -2.71 14.28
C GLU A 89 2.77 -1.72 14.15
N GLY A 90 1.52 -2.14 14.42
CA GLY A 90 0.36 -1.23 14.46
C GLY A 90 0.50 -0.16 15.54
N GLU A 91 0.97 -0.53 16.73
CA GLU A 91 1.25 0.41 17.81
C GLU A 91 2.45 1.31 17.47
N ALA A 92 3.53 0.71 16.97
CA ALA A 92 4.74 1.43 16.57
C ALA A 92 4.46 2.45 15.47
N THR A 93 3.71 2.08 14.42
CA THR A 93 3.29 2.99 13.35
C THR A 93 2.42 4.12 13.90
N THR A 94 1.48 3.82 14.80
CA THR A 94 0.64 4.84 15.43
C THR A 94 1.47 5.87 16.22
N GLN A 95 2.52 5.43 16.90
CA GLN A 95 3.42 6.32 17.64
C GLN A 95 4.30 7.19 16.73
N ARG A 96 4.53 6.75 15.51
CA ARG A 96 5.31 7.48 14.48
C ARG A 96 4.47 8.42 13.62
N LEU A 97 3.14 8.42 13.77
CA LEU A 97 2.31 9.39 13.06
C LEU A 97 2.75 10.83 13.43
N PRO A 98 2.79 11.74 12.48
CA PRO A 98 3.29 13.09 12.73
C PRO A 98 2.31 13.84 13.64
N ALA A 99 2.84 14.40 14.74
CA ALA A 99 2.05 15.08 15.76
C ALA A 99 1.20 16.22 15.19
N GLY A 100 -0.11 16.16 15.44
CA GLY A 100 -1.08 17.13 14.91
C GLY A 100 -1.51 16.90 13.47
N LEU A 101 -1.00 15.85 12.81
CA LEU A 101 -1.35 15.46 11.44
C LEU A 101 -1.76 13.97 11.36
N GLU A 102 -2.07 13.36 12.50
CA GLU A 102 -2.28 11.92 12.60
C GLU A 102 -3.41 11.43 11.69
N ASP A 103 -4.52 12.17 11.64
CA ASP A 103 -5.66 11.81 10.79
C ASP A 103 -5.30 11.95 9.30
N SER A 104 -4.62 13.01 8.92
CA SER A 104 -4.17 13.21 7.53
C SER A 104 -3.12 12.16 7.10
N ALA A 105 -2.29 11.67 8.04
CA ALA A 105 -1.36 10.58 7.78
C ALA A 105 -2.10 9.23 7.62
N LEU A 106 -3.17 8.99 8.38
CA LEU A 106 -4.04 7.82 8.18
C LEU A 106 -4.80 7.89 6.85
N GLU A 107 -5.23 9.09 6.44
CA GLU A 107 -5.78 9.29 5.08
C GLU A 107 -4.73 8.99 4.01
N LEU A 108 -3.49 9.47 4.17
CA LEU A 108 -2.39 9.20 3.24
C LEU A 108 -2.16 7.69 3.11
N MET A 109 -2.07 6.96 4.20
CA MET A 109 -1.92 5.49 4.19
C MET A 109 -3.10 4.81 3.50
N ALA A 110 -4.33 5.23 3.77
CA ALA A 110 -5.51 4.68 3.10
C ALA A 110 -5.55 4.99 1.60
N ALA A 111 -5.09 6.17 1.19
CA ALA A 111 -5.00 6.55 -0.22
C ALA A 111 -3.94 5.74 -0.97
N HIS A 112 -2.84 5.35 -0.30
CA HIS A 112 -1.86 4.40 -0.82
C HIS A 112 -2.54 3.07 -1.18
N GLU A 113 -3.27 2.48 -0.25
CA GLU A 113 -4.01 1.23 -0.49
C GLU A 113 -5.08 1.39 -1.60
N LEU A 114 -5.67 2.58 -1.70
CA LEU A 114 -6.62 2.86 -2.77
C LEU A 114 -5.93 2.93 -4.16
N GLY A 115 -4.66 3.32 -4.21
CA GLY A 115 -3.82 3.21 -5.39
C GLY A 115 -3.71 1.76 -5.87
N HIS A 116 -3.40 0.83 -4.98
CA HIS A 116 -3.37 -0.60 -5.28
C HIS A 116 -4.74 -1.11 -5.75
N CYS A 117 -5.81 -0.69 -5.06
CA CYS A 117 -7.18 -1.02 -5.46
C CYS A 117 -7.47 -0.61 -6.91
N ARG A 118 -7.10 0.60 -7.30
CA ARG A 118 -7.25 1.11 -8.66
C ARG A 118 -6.56 0.21 -9.69
N ARG A 119 -5.31 -0.16 -9.44
CA ARG A 119 -4.52 -1.04 -10.30
C ARG A 119 -5.16 -2.43 -10.47
N TYR A 120 -5.70 -3.01 -9.38
CA TYR A 120 -6.43 -4.28 -9.45
C TYR A 120 -7.71 -4.17 -10.27
N LEU A 121 -8.52 -3.14 -10.05
CA LEU A 121 -9.79 -2.93 -10.76
C LEU A 121 -9.59 -2.70 -12.26
N GLU A 122 -8.49 -2.09 -12.65
CA GLU A 122 -8.11 -1.89 -14.05
C GLU A 122 -7.47 -3.12 -14.70
N GLY A 123 -7.23 -4.19 -13.95
CA GLY A 123 -6.47 -5.35 -14.42
C GLY A 123 -5.02 -5.01 -14.75
N ALA A 124 -4.50 -3.92 -14.19
CA ALA A 124 -3.16 -3.40 -14.44
C ALA A 124 -2.12 -3.82 -13.40
N TRP A 125 -2.52 -4.59 -12.38
CA TRP A 125 -1.63 -5.05 -11.32
C TRP A 125 -0.44 -5.84 -11.88
N PHE A 126 0.76 -5.40 -11.54
CA PHE A 126 2.05 -5.90 -12.06
C PHE A 126 2.31 -5.68 -13.55
N HIS A 127 1.41 -5.02 -14.27
CA HIS A 127 1.60 -4.75 -15.67
C HIS A 127 2.29 -3.39 -15.88
N LEU A 128 3.34 -3.39 -16.70
CA LEU A 128 3.96 -2.16 -17.14
C LEU A 128 3.10 -1.46 -18.20
N PRO A 129 3.12 -0.11 -18.23
CA PRO A 129 2.43 0.63 -19.29
C PRO A 129 3.03 0.31 -20.67
N ALA A 130 2.26 0.59 -21.72
CA ALA A 130 2.76 0.48 -23.07
C ALA A 130 4.01 1.36 -23.28
N GLY A 131 5.03 0.80 -23.91
CA GLY A 131 6.32 1.47 -24.15
C GLY A 131 7.36 1.25 -23.05
N PHE A 132 7.00 0.60 -21.95
CA PHE A 132 7.95 0.19 -20.90
C PHE A 132 8.24 -1.31 -21.00
N SER A 133 9.49 -1.68 -20.75
CA SER A 133 9.94 -3.07 -20.66
C SER A 133 10.58 -3.31 -19.30
N ALA A 134 10.45 -4.54 -18.79
CA ALA A 134 11.10 -4.90 -17.54
C ALA A 134 12.63 -4.95 -17.74
N THR A 135 13.39 -4.50 -16.74
CA THR A 135 14.84 -4.66 -16.67
C THR A 135 15.21 -6.13 -16.81
N PRO A 136 16.22 -6.47 -17.59
CA PRO A 136 16.73 -7.83 -17.67
C PRO A 136 17.09 -8.38 -16.29
N VAL A 137 16.79 -9.66 -16.10
CA VAL A 137 17.21 -10.36 -14.88
C VAL A 137 18.74 -10.47 -14.87
N PRO A 138 19.43 -10.19 -13.76
CA PRO A 138 20.88 -10.38 -13.67
C PRO A 138 21.29 -11.81 -14.02
N GLU A 139 22.39 -11.94 -14.76
CA GLU A 139 22.93 -13.25 -15.13
C GLU A 139 23.39 -14.04 -13.89
N GLY A 140 23.37 -15.37 -13.99
CA GLY A 140 23.88 -16.26 -12.94
C GLY A 140 22.95 -16.52 -11.77
N LEU A 141 21.76 -15.92 -11.73
CA LEU A 141 20.78 -16.22 -10.70
C LEU A 141 20.12 -17.59 -10.93
N SER A 142 19.91 -18.35 -9.86
CA SER A 142 19.07 -19.56 -9.90
C SER A 142 17.63 -19.20 -10.29
N PRO A 143 16.82 -20.15 -10.83
CA PRO A 143 15.42 -19.88 -11.18
C PRO A 143 14.56 -19.33 -10.03
N ASP A 144 14.83 -19.75 -8.80
CA ASP A 144 14.12 -19.25 -7.62
C ASP A 144 14.48 -17.79 -7.31
N LEU A 145 15.77 -17.44 -7.39
CA LEU A 145 16.24 -16.08 -7.21
C LEU A 145 15.78 -15.15 -8.33
N GLN A 146 15.69 -15.63 -9.58
CA GLN A 146 15.12 -14.88 -10.67
C GLN A 146 13.64 -14.53 -10.41
N ARG A 147 12.84 -15.52 -9.97
CA ARG A 147 11.44 -15.28 -9.62
C ARG A 147 11.29 -14.30 -8.46
N ALA A 148 12.10 -14.46 -7.41
CA ALA A 148 12.10 -13.54 -6.27
C ALA A 148 12.47 -12.11 -6.69
N TYR A 149 13.49 -11.95 -7.53
CA TYR A 149 13.92 -10.66 -8.06
C TYR A 149 12.80 -9.98 -8.87
N LEU A 150 12.19 -10.70 -9.82
CA LEU A 150 11.10 -10.16 -10.65
C LEU A 150 9.86 -9.80 -9.80
N SER A 151 9.52 -10.63 -8.83
CA SER A 151 8.42 -10.37 -7.90
C SER A 151 8.69 -9.10 -7.08
N MET A 152 9.88 -8.97 -6.50
CA MET A 152 10.27 -7.81 -5.72
C MET A 152 10.23 -6.52 -6.54
N LYS A 153 10.76 -6.54 -7.76
CA LYS A 153 10.70 -5.40 -8.69
C LYS A 153 9.26 -5.02 -9.05
N SER A 154 8.41 -6.01 -9.31
CA SER A 154 7.00 -5.76 -9.64
C SER A 154 6.24 -5.14 -8.47
N VAL A 155 6.42 -5.67 -7.25
CA VAL A 155 5.82 -5.11 -6.04
C VAL A 155 6.32 -3.68 -5.80
N ARG A 156 7.63 -3.44 -5.89
CA ARG A 156 8.22 -2.11 -5.69
C ARG A 156 7.60 -1.04 -6.59
N ARG A 157 7.31 -1.38 -7.86
CA ARG A 157 6.64 -0.46 -8.80
C ARG A 157 5.21 -0.12 -8.35
N GLU A 158 4.47 -1.11 -7.89
CA GLU A 158 3.11 -0.90 -7.36
C GLU A 158 3.12 -0.07 -6.07
N GLU A 159 4.10 -0.30 -5.18
CA GLU A 159 4.32 0.52 -3.99
C GLU A 159 4.62 1.98 -4.36
N GLY A 160 5.47 2.20 -5.37
CA GLY A 160 5.74 3.55 -5.89
C GLY A 160 4.49 4.23 -6.44
N TYR A 161 3.62 3.49 -7.12
CA TYR A 161 2.33 4.02 -7.57
C TYR A 161 1.42 4.36 -6.39
N GLY A 162 1.32 3.48 -5.40
CA GLY A 162 0.56 3.71 -4.17
C GLY A 162 1.00 4.97 -3.44
N ASP A 163 2.30 5.17 -3.26
CA ASP A 163 2.86 6.36 -2.60
C ASP A 163 2.55 7.65 -3.38
N LEU A 164 2.58 7.62 -4.71
CA LEU A 164 2.20 8.78 -5.52
C LEU A 164 0.71 9.09 -5.46
N VAL A 165 -0.16 8.07 -5.42
CA VAL A 165 -1.61 8.26 -5.20
C VAL A 165 -1.87 8.87 -3.83
N ALA A 166 -1.17 8.40 -2.80
CA ALA A 166 -1.23 8.95 -1.44
C ALA A 166 -0.84 10.44 -1.39
N LEU A 167 0.25 10.81 -2.06
CA LEU A 167 0.70 12.19 -2.17
C LEU A 167 -0.23 13.03 -3.06
N GLY A 168 -0.83 12.44 -4.09
CA GLY A 168 -1.88 13.07 -4.89
C GLY A 168 -3.13 13.41 -4.09
N TRP A 169 -3.58 12.48 -3.23
CA TRP A 169 -4.65 12.73 -2.26
C TRP A 169 -4.29 13.89 -1.33
N THR A 170 -3.10 13.82 -0.75
CA THR A 170 -2.61 14.83 0.19
C THR A 170 -2.55 16.23 -0.46
N ALA A 171 -2.06 16.33 -1.68
CA ALA A 171 -1.99 17.61 -2.41
C ALA A 171 -3.38 18.21 -2.67
N GLN A 172 -4.38 17.37 -2.94
CA GLN A 172 -5.75 17.82 -3.21
C GLN A 172 -6.54 18.14 -1.94
N ARG A 173 -6.34 17.41 -0.85
CA ARG A 173 -7.16 17.51 0.36
C ARG A 173 -6.52 18.30 1.49
N HIS A 174 -5.21 18.27 1.58
CA HIS A 174 -4.43 18.86 2.66
C HIS A 174 -3.22 19.63 2.12
N PRO A 175 -3.41 20.61 1.20
CA PRO A 175 -2.30 21.30 0.53
C PRO A 175 -1.37 22.00 1.52
N ASP A 176 -1.90 22.55 2.60
CA ASP A 176 -1.12 23.24 3.64
C ASP A 176 -0.27 22.28 4.49
N GLN A 177 -0.62 20.99 4.52
CA GLN A 177 0.07 19.94 5.27
C GLN A 177 1.00 19.11 4.37
N TYR A 178 0.98 19.33 3.06
CA TYR A 178 1.67 18.52 2.08
C TYR A 178 3.16 18.33 2.39
N ALA A 179 3.87 19.43 2.65
CA ALA A 179 5.31 19.37 2.89
C ALA A 179 5.67 18.50 4.12
N ALA A 180 4.87 18.57 5.18
CA ALA A 180 5.09 17.81 6.40
C ALA A 180 4.77 16.32 6.18
N LEU A 181 3.66 16.00 5.50
CA LEU A 181 3.27 14.62 5.21
C LEU A 181 4.20 13.96 4.19
N HIS A 182 4.66 14.71 3.18
CA HIS A 182 5.71 14.24 2.27
C HIS A 182 7.01 13.90 3.01
N ALA A 183 7.46 14.79 3.92
CA ALA A 183 8.66 14.56 4.72
C ALA A 183 8.51 13.33 5.64
N TRP A 184 7.34 13.15 6.24
CA TRP A 184 7.03 11.97 7.04
C TRP A 184 7.06 10.69 6.21
N LEU A 185 6.42 10.65 5.04
CA LEU A 185 6.45 9.49 4.15
C LEU A 185 7.88 9.14 3.70
N MET A 186 8.68 10.16 3.35
CA MET A 186 10.10 10.00 3.05
C MET A 186 10.86 9.36 4.21
N GLN A 187 10.56 9.76 5.44
CA GLN A 187 11.18 9.20 6.65
C GLN A 187 10.76 7.74 6.86
N GLU A 188 9.45 7.43 6.73
CA GLU A 188 8.96 6.06 6.88
C GLU A 188 9.57 5.12 5.83
N ARG A 189 9.64 5.54 4.57
CA ARG A 189 10.26 4.75 3.48
C ARG A 189 11.80 4.65 3.59
N SER A 190 12.43 5.55 4.34
CA SER A 190 13.88 5.50 4.61
C SER A 190 14.23 4.66 5.85
N ARG A 191 13.23 4.26 6.65
CA ARG A 191 13.45 3.47 7.85
C ARG A 191 13.85 2.06 7.46
N ASP A 192 14.97 1.61 8.00
CA ASP A 192 15.49 0.25 7.77
C ASP A 192 15.52 -0.15 6.28
N LEU A 193 15.71 0.86 5.40
CA LEU A 193 15.65 0.69 3.96
C LEU A 193 16.72 -0.27 3.46
N LEU A 194 16.29 -1.36 2.88
CA LEU A 194 17.12 -2.23 2.08
C LEU A 194 17.01 -1.79 0.61
N PRO A 195 18.10 -1.29 -0.01
CA PRO A 195 18.07 -0.84 -1.40
C PRO A 195 17.51 -1.89 -2.35
N GLY A 196 16.59 -1.49 -3.23
CA GLY A 196 15.91 -2.37 -4.17
C GLY A 196 14.81 -3.24 -3.58
N SER A 197 14.53 -3.15 -2.27
CA SER A 197 13.38 -3.83 -1.67
C SER A 197 12.06 -3.27 -2.15
N HIS A 198 10.97 -4.00 -1.92
CA HIS A 198 9.63 -3.57 -2.35
C HIS A 198 9.20 -2.20 -1.78
N HIS A 199 9.65 -1.83 -0.59
CA HIS A 199 9.36 -0.51 0.00
C HIS A 199 10.39 0.59 -0.34
N ASP A 200 11.38 0.31 -1.17
CA ASP A 200 12.31 1.33 -1.68
C ASP A 200 11.66 2.14 -2.81
N THR A 201 10.78 3.05 -2.44
CA THR A 201 9.99 3.89 -3.36
C THR A 201 10.48 5.33 -3.43
N LEU A 202 11.65 5.61 -2.82
CA LEU A 202 12.20 6.96 -2.73
C LEU A 202 12.39 7.64 -4.09
N THR A 203 12.62 6.86 -5.15
CA THR A 203 12.70 7.37 -6.52
C THR A 203 11.44 8.15 -6.89
N TRP A 204 10.26 7.58 -6.65
CA TRP A 204 8.99 8.21 -6.99
C TRP A 204 8.62 9.36 -6.04
N ILE A 205 8.80 9.18 -4.72
CA ILE A 205 8.45 10.20 -3.73
C ILE A 205 9.25 11.49 -3.96
N LYS A 206 10.54 11.39 -4.31
CA LYS A 206 11.40 12.55 -4.60
C LYS A 206 10.91 13.38 -5.79
N LEU A 207 10.30 12.76 -6.80
CA LEU A 207 9.79 13.47 -7.98
C LEU A 207 8.66 14.45 -7.66
N VAL A 208 7.94 14.22 -6.56
CA VAL A 208 6.80 15.04 -6.14
C VAL A 208 7.08 15.84 -4.86
N ARG A 209 8.35 16.19 -4.61
CA ARG A 209 8.70 17.06 -3.49
C ARG A 209 7.97 18.40 -3.56
N ASP A 210 7.82 18.95 -4.76
CA ASP A 210 6.89 20.07 -5.05
C ASP A 210 5.57 19.43 -5.54
N PRO A 211 4.43 19.66 -4.86
CA PRO A 211 3.15 19.10 -5.27
C PRO A 211 2.72 19.53 -6.68
N LYS A 212 3.28 20.60 -7.24
CA LYS A 212 3.03 21.01 -8.62
C LYS A 212 3.45 19.97 -9.65
N ALA A 213 4.38 19.07 -9.31
CA ALA A 213 4.78 17.97 -10.17
C ALA A 213 3.63 16.98 -10.42
N LEU A 214 2.62 16.93 -9.55
CA LEU A 214 1.40 16.13 -9.73
C LEU A 214 0.41 16.78 -10.73
N GLY A 215 0.65 18.02 -11.15
CA GLY A 215 -0.20 18.73 -12.11
C GLY A 215 -1.61 19.04 -11.59
N SER A 216 -2.48 19.46 -12.50
CA SER A 216 -3.90 19.73 -12.23
C SER A 216 -4.77 18.63 -12.81
N ALA A 217 -4.58 17.39 -12.35
CA ALA A 217 -5.33 16.25 -12.82
C ALA A 217 -6.70 16.12 -12.12
N PRO A 218 -7.71 15.54 -12.80
CA PRO A 218 -9.07 15.42 -12.27
C PRO A 218 -9.16 14.46 -11.07
N SER A 219 -8.22 13.52 -10.95
CA SER A 219 -8.14 12.60 -9.81
C SER A 219 -6.70 12.40 -9.36
N MET A 220 -6.53 11.92 -8.12
CA MET A 220 -5.22 11.53 -7.60
C MET A 220 -4.58 10.41 -8.43
N PHE A 221 -5.36 9.54 -9.06
CA PHE A 221 -4.87 8.46 -9.92
C PHE A 221 -4.29 9.01 -11.22
N ASP A 222 -4.99 9.98 -11.84
CA ASP A 222 -4.53 10.65 -13.06
C ASP A 222 -3.30 11.53 -12.79
N ALA A 223 -3.19 12.09 -11.59
CA ALA A 223 -2.03 12.84 -11.14
C ALA A 223 -0.80 11.93 -10.95
N ALA A 224 -0.99 10.76 -10.35
CA ALA A 224 0.08 9.82 -10.04
C ALA A 224 0.67 9.14 -11.27
N LEU A 225 -0.15 8.79 -12.27
CA LEU A 225 0.25 7.94 -13.40
C LEU A 225 1.43 8.49 -14.22
N PRO A 226 1.45 9.74 -14.68
CA PRO A 226 2.59 10.26 -15.47
C PRO A 226 3.88 10.38 -14.63
N VAL A 227 3.77 10.70 -13.34
CA VAL A 227 4.92 10.75 -12.45
C VAL A 227 5.46 9.34 -12.18
N TRP A 228 4.58 8.37 -11.99
CA TRP A 228 4.95 6.97 -11.84
C TRP A 228 5.71 6.46 -13.06
N GLN A 229 5.24 6.76 -14.26
CA GLN A 229 5.92 6.43 -15.51
C GLN A 229 7.30 7.08 -15.61
N SER A 230 7.42 8.34 -15.18
CA SER A 230 8.73 9.01 -15.14
C SER A 230 9.70 8.31 -14.18
N GLY A 231 9.20 7.87 -13.02
CA GLY A 231 9.99 7.11 -12.06
C GLY A 231 10.40 5.72 -12.55
N LEU A 232 9.59 5.06 -13.39
CA LEU A 232 9.96 3.79 -14.01
C LEU A 232 11.23 3.92 -14.87
N ASN A 233 11.38 5.01 -15.63
CA ASN A 233 12.57 5.26 -16.43
C ASN A 233 13.85 5.42 -15.57
N ILE A 234 13.72 6.01 -14.39
CA ILE A 234 14.84 6.23 -13.46
C ILE A 234 15.19 4.95 -12.69
N ASP A 235 14.18 4.15 -12.36
CA ASP A 235 14.34 2.92 -11.57
C ASP A 235 14.94 1.75 -12.37
N GLU A 236 14.82 1.82 -13.67
CA GLU A 236 15.34 0.79 -14.59
C GLU A 236 16.77 1.11 -15.09
N GLU A 237 17.32 2.31 -14.81
CA GLU A 237 18.73 2.65 -15.03
C GLU A 237 19.63 2.09 -13.91
#